data_daefdd56894ac67a3e09e67f4bbe2b1c
#
_entry.id   daefdd56894ac67a3e09e67f4bbe2b1c
#
_cell.length_a   1.000
_cell.length_b   1.000
_cell.length_c   1.000
_cell.angle_alpha   90.00
_cell.angle_beta   90.00
_cell.angle_gamma   90.00
#
_symmetry.space_group_name_H-M   'P 1'
#
loop_
_entity.id
_entity.type
_entity.pdbx_description
1 polymer ?
#
loop_
_entity_poly.entity_id
_entity_poly.type
_entity_poly.pdbx_seq_one_letter_code
_entity_poly.pdbx_strand_id
1 'polypeptide(L)'
;MPMADILHIPGNSAESLRGLLQDLSPPFTVGESVGIKIHWGERGNEGFLHPRYAREIVRWLTELGVRPFVFDTTVLYSGGRRSGEESLKTAAEHGFTESYLGCPVLIGDGIDGRDVVEIPGGGRHFPSVQAASIIRKADAFVIFSHFKGHMGSSFGGAVKNISMGMASRAQKQRMHADAHPVLSRKRCIRCGLCVEVCPAGAAALSPDQDPVYDLNACIGCAQCIALCPQS
;
A
#
# COMPACT_ATOMS: atom_id res chain seq x y z
N MET A 1 26.71 -1.95 9.87
CA MET A 1 25.82 -2.48 8.83
C MET A 1 26.50 -2.24 7.51
N PRO A 2 26.61 -3.22 6.59
CA PRO A 2 27.07 -2.94 5.24
C PRO A 2 26.10 -1.93 4.61
N MET A 3 26.63 -0.96 3.86
CA MET A 3 25.83 -0.03 3.08
C MET A 3 25.12 -0.80 1.97
N ALA A 4 23.85 -0.50 1.74
CA ALA A 4 23.12 -1.10 0.63
C ALA A 4 23.65 -0.53 -0.70
N ASP A 5 23.83 -1.38 -1.68
CA ASP A 5 24.16 -0.95 -3.03
C ASP A 5 22.95 -0.28 -3.67
N ILE A 6 23.17 0.87 -4.32
CA ILE A 6 22.15 1.58 -5.08
C ILE A 6 22.51 1.46 -6.56
N LEU A 7 21.67 0.76 -7.31
CA LEU A 7 21.75 0.71 -8.77
C LEU A 7 20.73 1.67 -9.37
N HIS A 8 21.14 2.43 -10.35
CA HIS A 8 20.28 3.37 -11.08
C HIS A 8 20.38 3.10 -12.59
N ILE A 9 19.21 3.02 -13.23
CA ILE A 9 19.12 2.93 -14.68
C ILE A 9 18.36 4.13 -15.23
N PRO A 10 18.80 4.72 -16.34
CA PRO A 10 18.01 5.68 -17.06
C PRO A 10 16.87 4.96 -17.80
N GLY A 11 15.69 5.57 -17.81
CA GLY A 11 14.53 5.05 -18.53
C GLY A 11 13.57 4.24 -17.65
N ASN A 12 12.44 3.84 -18.27
CA ASN A 12 11.30 3.20 -17.62
C ASN A 12 10.75 2.03 -18.46
N SER A 13 11.60 1.32 -19.20
CA SER A 13 11.18 0.15 -19.96
C SER A 13 11.31 -1.13 -19.13
N ALA A 14 10.57 -2.17 -19.52
CA ALA A 14 10.67 -3.48 -18.91
C ALA A 14 12.04 -4.13 -19.20
N GLU A 15 12.60 -3.85 -20.37
CA GLU A 15 13.93 -4.31 -20.79
C GLU A 15 15.03 -3.68 -19.91
N SER A 16 14.94 -2.38 -19.64
CA SER A 16 15.87 -1.70 -18.74
C SER A 16 15.82 -2.29 -17.34
N LEU A 17 14.62 -2.56 -16.82
CA LEU A 17 14.44 -3.24 -15.53
C LEU A 17 15.06 -4.64 -15.53
N ARG A 18 14.84 -5.42 -16.60
CA ARG A 18 15.44 -6.76 -16.71
C ARG A 18 16.97 -6.70 -16.71
N GLY A 19 17.59 -5.77 -17.43
CA GLY A 19 19.03 -5.55 -17.40
C GLY A 19 19.54 -5.28 -15.99
N LEU A 20 18.88 -4.36 -15.26
CA LEU A 20 19.22 -4.05 -13.86
C LEU A 20 19.12 -5.29 -12.95
N LEU A 21 18.05 -6.08 -13.09
CA LEU A 21 17.84 -7.27 -12.27
C LEU A 21 18.94 -8.32 -12.48
N GLN A 22 19.48 -8.45 -13.68
CA GLN A 22 20.59 -9.38 -14.00
C GLN A 22 21.91 -8.99 -13.31
N ASP A 23 22.10 -7.71 -13.05
CA ASP A 23 23.28 -7.18 -12.35
C ASP A 23 23.18 -7.34 -10.82
N LEU A 24 22.01 -7.71 -10.31
CA LEU A 24 21.79 -7.94 -8.87
C LEU A 24 22.24 -9.34 -8.46
N SER A 25 22.88 -9.41 -7.30
CA SER A 25 23.23 -10.67 -6.62
C SER A 25 22.41 -10.77 -5.32
N PRO A 26 21.12 -11.08 -5.39
CA PRO A 26 20.28 -11.13 -4.20
C PRO A 26 20.62 -12.34 -3.33
N PRO A 27 20.42 -12.24 -2.02
CA PRO A 27 20.74 -13.31 -1.06
C PRO A 27 19.64 -14.39 -1.02
N PHE A 28 19.07 -14.77 -2.17
CA PHE A 28 18.02 -15.79 -2.24
C PHE A 28 18.62 -17.17 -2.45
N THR A 29 18.05 -18.16 -1.78
CA THR A 29 18.43 -19.57 -1.92
C THR A 29 17.41 -20.30 -2.83
N VAL A 30 17.90 -21.19 -3.69
CA VAL A 30 17.04 -22.01 -4.56
C VAL A 30 15.96 -22.73 -3.75
N GLY A 31 14.71 -22.64 -4.19
CA GLY A 31 13.55 -23.23 -3.52
C GLY A 31 12.90 -22.35 -2.46
N GLU A 32 13.48 -21.20 -2.09
CA GLU A 32 12.82 -20.23 -1.22
C GLU A 32 11.54 -19.67 -1.85
N SER A 33 10.60 -19.28 -0.99
CA SER A 33 9.38 -18.57 -1.34
C SER A 33 9.62 -17.08 -1.23
N VAL A 34 9.50 -16.33 -2.35
CA VAL A 34 9.78 -14.89 -2.40
C VAL A 34 8.52 -14.10 -2.71
N GLY A 35 8.07 -13.29 -1.76
CA GLY A 35 6.90 -12.44 -1.90
C GLY A 35 7.25 -11.12 -2.60
N ILE A 36 6.59 -10.80 -3.70
CA ILE A 36 6.70 -9.50 -4.36
C ILE A 36 5.58 -8.60 -3.83
N LYS A 37 5.91 -7.68 -2.92
CA LYS A 37 4.96 -6.69 -2.42
C LYS A 37 4.79 -5.59 -3.43
N ILE A 38 3.57 -5.40 -3.89
CA ILE A 38 3.19 -4.40 -4.88
C ILE A 38 1.96 -3.61 -4.41
N HIS A 39 1.70 -2.50 -5.05
CA HIS A 39 0.43 -1.79 -5.01
C HIS A 39 -0.16 -1.79 -6.43
N TRP A 40 -1.16 -2.61 -6.67
CA TRP A 40 -1.74 -2.76 -8.02
C TRP A 40 -2.72 -1.67 -8.43
N GLY A 41 -2.79 -0.55 -7.68
CA GLY A 41 -3.62 0.60 -8.01
C GLY A 41 -5.03 0.53 -7.45
N GLU A 42 -5.74 1.64 -7.50
CA GLU A 42 -7.16 1.74 -7.18
C GLU A 42 -7.99 1.59 -8.46
N ARG A 43 -9.18 1.01 -8.36
CA ARG A 43 -10.10 0.89 -9.51
C ARG A 43 -10.36 2.24 -10.15
N GLY A 44 -10.19 2.33 -11.47
CA GLY A 44 -10.35 3.56 -12.24
C GLY A 44 -9.17 4.52 -12.18
N ASN A 45 -8.06 4.16 -11.51
CA ASN A 45 -6.82 4.94 -11.50
C ASN A 45 -5.77 4.27 -12.38
N GLU A 46 -5.17 5.01 -13.29
CA GLU A 46 -4.12 4.53 -14.22
C GLU A 46 -2.70 4.79 -13.69
N GLY A 47 -2.54 5.51 -12.58
CA GLY A 47 -1.25 5.90 -12.00
C GLY A 47 -0.60 4.81 -11.13
N PHE A 48 -0.60 3.55 -11.58
CA PHE A 48 0.07 2.44 -10.91
C PHE A 48 1.21 1.86 -11.77
N LEU A 49 2.11 1.10 -11.15
CA LEU A 49 3.15 0.40 -11.89
C LEU A 49 2.52 -0.71 -12.74
N HIS A 50 2.73 -0.63 -14.06
CA HIS A 50 2.14 -1.59 -14.99
C HIS A 50 2.60 -3.03 -14.72
N PRO A 51 1.71 -4.05 -14.84
CA PRO A 51 2.03 -5.46 -14.53
C PRO A 51 3.20 -6.04 -15.33
N ARG A 52 3.55 -5.46 -16.49
CA ARG A 52 4.74 -5.86 -17.25
C ARG A 52 6.03 -5.81 -16.44
N TYR A 53 6.17 -4.85 -15.52
CA TYR A 53 7.35 -4.76 -14.65
C TYR A 53 7.36 -5.86 -13.58
N ALA A 54 6.19 -6.12 -12.98
CA ALA A 54 6.06 -7.22 -12.03
C ALA A 54 6.38 -8.57 -12.69
N ARG A 55 5.97 -8.76 -13.96
CA ARG A 55 6.28 -9.95 -14.73
C ARG A 55 7.79 -10.14 -14.95
N GLU A 56 8.55 -9.09 -15.21
CA GLU A 56 10.01 -9.20 -15.34
C GLU A 56 10.67 -9.57 -14.00
N ILE A 57 10.18 -9.05 -12.87
CA ILE A 57 10.66 -9.46 -11.55
C ILE A 57 10.33 -10.93 -11.29
N VAL A 58 9.12 -11.39 -11.60
CA VAL A 58 8.71 -12.80 -11.47
C VAL A 58 9.61 -13.71 -12.31
N ARG A 59 9.87 -13.35 -13.55
CA ARG A 59 10.75 -14.12 -14.45
C ARG A 59 12.16 -14.25 -13.89
N TRP A 60 12.75 -13.12 -13.48
CA TRP A 60 14.06 -13.07 -12.88
C TRP A 60 14.15 -13.96 -11.64
N LEU A 61 13.18 -13.88 -10.73
CA LEU A 61 13.14 -14.74 -9.54
C LEU A 61 12.99 -16.21 -9.89
N THR A 62 12.18 -16.54 -10.90
CA THR A 62 12.03 -17.92 -11.38
C THR A 62 13.34 -18.45 -11.99
N GLU A 63 14.06 -17.63 -12.74
CA GLU A 63 15.38 -17.96 -13.30
C GLU A 63 16.43 -18.22 -12.19
N LEU A 64 16.30 -17.56 -11.02
CA LEU A 64 17.10 -17.84 -9.82
C LEU A 64 16.69 -19.15 -9.09
N GLY A 65 15.65 -19.83 -9.54
CA GLY A 65 15.17 -21.08 -8.92
C GLY A 65 14.37 -20.90 -7.65
N VAL A 66 13.90 -19.68 -7.33
CA VAL A 66 13.00 -19.42 -6.20
C VAL A 66 11.54 -19.50 -6.64
N ARG A 67 10.59 -19.53 -5.68
CA ARG A 67 9.15 -19.60 -5.92
C ARG A 67 8.51 -18.24 -5.65
N PRO A 68 8.35 -17.38 -6.68
CA PRO A 68 7.75 -16.07 -6.49
C PRO A 68 6.23 -16.13 -6.35
N PHE A 69 5.67 -15.18 -5.62
CA PHE A 69 4.27 -14.81 -5.64
C PHE A 69 4.11 -13.29 -5.51
N VAL A 70 3.05 -12.73 -6.08
CA VAL A 70 2.73 -11.30 -6.00
C VAL A 70 1.62 -11.10 -4.97
N PHE A 71 1.71 -10.04 -4.16
CA PHE A 71 0.67 -9.77 -3.17
C PHE A 71 0.50 -8.29 -2.87
N ASP A 72 -0.70 -7.95 -2.41
CA ASP A 72 -1.04 -6.72 -1.73
C ASP A 72 -1.96 -7.02 -0.54
N THR A 73 -2.42 -6.03 0.18
CA THR A 73 -3.30 -6.16 1.34
C THR A 73 -4.55 -5.29 1.16
N THR A 74 -5.59 -5.57 1.95
CA THR A 74 -6.82 -4.77 1.97
C THR A 74 -6.56 -3.34 2.49
N VAL A 75 -7.46 -2.41 2.18
CA VAL A 75 -7.35 -0.99 2.57
C VAL A 75 -8.45 -0.58 3.55
N LEU A 76 -8.30 0.60 4.17
CA LEU A 76 -9.25 1.14 5.15
C LEU A 76 -10.46 1.83 4.51
N TYR A 77 -10.24 2.50 3.38
CA TYR A 77 -11.23 3.33 2.72
C TYR A 77 -12.18 2.50 1.83
N SER A 78 -13.30 3.08 1.47
CA SER A 78 -14.23 2.53 0.48
C SER A 78 -13.59 2.50 -0.91
N GLY A 79 -13.95 1.51 -1.74
CA GLY A 79 -13.43 1.34 -3.09
C GLY A 79 -13.13 -0.12 -3.41
N GLY A 80 -12.51 -0.35 -4.56
CA GLY A 80 -12.27 -1.68 -5.12
C GLY A 80 -11.22 -2.53 -4.41
N ARG A 81 -10.76 -2.16 -3.20
CA ARG A 81 -9.74 -2.89 -2.45
C ARG A 81 -10.07 -3.08 -0.96
N ARG A 82 -11.32 -2.79 -0.57
CA ARG A 82 -11.73 -2.89 0.83
C ARG A 82 -11.83 -4.32 1.34
N SER A 83 -12.27 -5.25 0.51
CA SER A 83 -12.22 -6.70 0.77
C SER A 83 -11.15 -7.38 -0.10
N GLY A 84 -10.73 -8.57 0.29
CA GLY A 84 -9.77 -9.34 -0.49
C GLY A 84 -10.30 -9.71 -1.87
N GLU A 85 -11.59 -10.07 -1.98
CA GLU A 85 -12.24 -10.41 -3.24
C GLU A 85 -12.26 -9.22 -4.21
N GLU A 86 -12.72 -8.05 -3.73
CA GLU A 86 -12.71 -6.83 -4.55
C GLU A 86 -11.30 -6.41 -4.94
N SER A 87 -10.34 -6.59 -4.04
CA SER A 87 -8.95 -6.26 -4.29
C SER A 87 -8.33 -7.16 -5.36
N LEU A 88 -8.61 -8.47 -5.35
CA LEU A 88 -8.19 -9.40 -6.41
C LEU A 88 -8.87 -9.08 -7.74
N LYS A 89 -10.16 -8.71 -7.71
CA LYS A 89 -10.86 -8.25 -8.91
C LYS A 89 -10.21 -7.01 -9.50
N THR A 90 -9.88 -6.02 -8.68
CA THR A 90 -9.15 -4.80 -9.11
C THR A 90 -7.76 -5.16 -9.65
N ALA A 91 -7.03 -6.08 -9.02
CA ALA A 91 -5.77 -6.57 -9.53
C ALA A 91 -5.91 -7.17 -10.94
N ALA A 92 -6.92 -8.01 -11.14
CA ALA A 92 -7.20 -8.63 -12.44
C ALA A 92 -7.61 -7.60 -13.51
N GLU A 93 -8.46 -6.62 -13.16
CA GLU A 93 -8.84 -5.50 -14.04
C GLU A 93 -7.63 -4.69 -14.49
N HIS A 94 -6.58 -4.57 -13.65
CA HIS A 94 -5.33 -3.90 -13.96
C HIS A 94 -4.26 -4.81 -14.59
N GLY A 95 -4.62 -6.06 -14.91
CA GLY A 95 -3.74 -7.02 -15.59
C GLY A 95 -2.79 -7.81 -14.69
N PHE A 96 -2.93 -7.70 -13.36
CA PHE A 96 -2.20 -8.55 -12.41
C PHE A 96 -2.93 -9.87 -12.25
N THR A 97 -2.80 -10.76 -13.23
CA THR A 97 -3.38 -12.11 -13.22
C THR A 97 -2.30 -13.17 -13.12
N GLU A 98 -2.61 -14.31 -12.53
CA GLU A 98 -1.68 -15.44 -12.44
C GLU A 98 -1.21 -15.90 -13.83
N SER A 99 -2.12 -15.95 -14.81
CA SER A 99 -1.80 -16.35 -16.19
C SER A 99 -0.83 -15.39 -16.87
N TYR A 100 -0.91 -14.08 -16.60
CA TYR A 100 -0.02 -13.10 -17.17
C TYR A 100 1.33 -13.05 -16.46
N LEU A 101 1.32 -13.10 -15.12
CA LEU A 101 2.52 -12.98 -14.30
C LEU A 101 3.33 -14.28 -14.24
N GLY A 102 2.68 -15.45 -14.35
CA GLY A 102 3.30 -16.75 -14.19
C GLY A 102 3.55 -17.17 -12.74
N CYS A 103 2.86 -16.55 -11.79
CA CYS A 103 2.95 -16.87 -10.37
C CYS A 103 1.62 -16.56 -9.65
N PRO A 104 1.39 -17.08 -8.42
CA PRO A 104 0.20 -16.77 -7.64
C PRO A 104 0.05 -15.26 -7.36
N VAL A 105 -1.20 -14.77 -7.37
CA VAL A 105 -1.58 -13.40 -6.99
C VAL A 105 -2.46 -13.47 -5.74
N LEU A 106 -1.98 -12.96 -4.61
CA LEU A 106 -2.54 -13.22 -3.30
C LEU A 106 -2.94 -11.94 -2.57
N ILE A 107 -3.91 -12.07 -1.65
CA ILE A 107 -4.19 -11.08 -0.60
C ILE A 107 -3.46 -11.49 0.68
N GLY A 108 -2.64 -10.57 1.20
CA GLY A 108 -1.74 -10.87 2.29
C GLY A 108 -2.39 -10.94 3.68
N ASP A 109 -3.52 -10.27 3.87
CA ASP A 109 -4.25 -10.16 5.13
C ASP A 109 -5.64 -10.83 5.11
N GLY A 110 -5.86 -11.75 4.13
CA GLY A 110 -7.11 -12.51 3.99
C GLY A 110 -8.25 -11.72 3.36
N ILE A 111 -9.38 -12.39 3.17
CA ILE A 111 -10.55 -11.84 2.45
C ILE A 111 -11.16 -10.64 3.19
N ASP A 112 -11.19 -10.68 4.51
CA ASP A 112 -11.75 -9.64 5.37
C ASP A 112 -10.70 -8.74 6.04
N GLY A 113 -9.41 -8.91 5.72
CA GLY A 113 -8.29 -8.13 6.26
C GLY A 113 -7.95 -8.46 7.72
N ARG A 114 -8.29 -9.68 8.19
CA ARG A 114 -8.11 -10.15 9.57
C ARG A 114 -7.11 -11.29 9.72
N ASP A 115 -6.58 -11.81 8.61
CA ASP A 115 -5.52 -12.81 8.66
C ASP A 115 -4.19 -12.13 8.96
N VAL A 116 -3.82 -12.10 10.25
CA VAL A 116 -2.75 -11.27 10.77
C VAL A 116 -1.82 -12.05 11.70
N VAL A 117 -0.62 -11.51 11.86
CA VAL A 117 0.36 -11.94 12.87
C VAL A 117 0.79 -10.74 13.69
N GLU A 118 1.02 -10.96 14.96
CA GLU A 118 1.62 -9.95 15.83
C GLU A 118 3.14 -10.12 15.84
N ILE A 119 3.83 -9.00 15.66
CA ILE A 119 5.29 -8.93 15.66
C ILE A 119 5.68 -7.99 16.79
N PRO A 120 6.63 -8.38 17.66
CA PRO A 120 7.20 -7.46 18.65
C PRO A 120 7.77 -6.23 17.93
N GLY A 121 7.32 -5.05 18.31
CA GLY A 121 7.83 -3.79 17.80
C GLY A 121 8.99 -3.31 18.65
N GLY A 122 9.95 -2.64 18.02
CA GLY A 122 11.04 -1.94 18.73
C GLY A 122 10.86 -0.43 18.75
N GLY A 123 9.71 0.07 18.27
CA GLY A 123 9.47 1.49 18.09
C GLY A 123 8.84 2.17 19.30
N ARG A 124 9.11 3.46 19.42
CA ARG A 124 8.57 4.31 20.50
C ARG A 124 7.03 4.32 20.57
N HIS A 125 6.35 4.26 19.42
CA HIS A 125 4.90 4.42 19.32
C HIS A 125 4.15 3.09 19.29
N PHE A 126 4.79 2.01 18.85
CA PHE A 126 4.17 0.68 18.71
C PHE A 126 5.06 -0.38 19.36
N PRO A 127 4.75 -0.83 20.58
CA PRO A 127 5.47 -1.92 21.26
C PRO A 127 5.28 -3.25 20.51
N SER A 128 4.17 -3.42 19.80
CA SER A 128 3.94 -4.49 18.85
C SER A 128 3.18 -3.96 17.62
N VAL A 129 3.31 -4.64 16.48
CA VAL A 129 2.60 -4.32 15.24
C VAL A 129 1.87 -5.56 14.71
N GLN A 130 0.68 -5.35 14.20
CA GLN A 130 -0.08 -6.39 13.50
C GLN A 130 0.23 -6.31 12.00
N ALA A 131 0.95 -7.30 11.51
CA ALA A 131 1.23 -7.45 10.09
C ALA A 131 0.29 -8.47 9.43
N ALA A 132 0.16 -8.39 8.11
CA ALA A 132 -0.53 -9.38 7.30
C ALA A 132 0.16 -10.76 7.43
N SER A 133 -0.60 -11.84 7.57
CA SER A 133 -0.07 -13.19 7.81
C SER A 133 0.83 -13.71 6.70
N ILE A 134 0.70 -13.14 5.51
CA ILE A 134 1.53 -13.48 4.34
C ILE A 134 3.03 -13.42 4.62
N ILE A 135 3.46 -12.59 5.58
CA ILE A 135 4.87 -12.49 5.97
C ILE A 135 5.47 -13.80 6.50
N ARG A 136 4.62 -14.73 6.95
CA ARG A 136 5.03 -16.09 7.39
C ARG A 136 5.12 -17.08 6.24
N LYS A 137 4.61 -16.72 5.05
CA LYS A 137 4.58 -17.59 3.86
C LYS A 137 5.77 -17.36 2.94
N ALA A 138 6.58 -16.34 3.21
CA ALA A 138 7.75 -16.01 2.41
C ALA A 138 9.01 -16.05 3.25
N ASP A 139 10.06 -16.57 2.67
CA ASP A 139 11.42 -16.57 3.24
C ASP A 139 12.09 -15.21 3.02
N ALA A 140 11.73 -14.53 1.91
CA ALA A 140 12.23 -13.21 1.56
C ALA A 140 11.18 -12.37 0.79
N PHE A 141 11.47 -11.07 0.64
CA PHE A 141 10.58 -10.13 -0.06
C PHE A 141 11.33 -9.24 -1.05
N VAL A 142 10.69 -9.01 -2.18
CA VAL A 142 10.99 -7.90 -3.09
C VAL A 142 9.93 -6.82 -2.90
N ILE A 143 10.33 -5.59 -2.58
CA ILE A 143 9.40 -4.48 -2.38
C ILE A 143 9.36 -3.63 -3.62
N PHE A 144 8.39 -3.89 -4.49
CA PHE A 144 8.22 -3.20 -5.76
C PHE A 144 7.30 -1.99 -5.57
N SER A 145 7.89 -0.79 -5.57
CA SER A 145 7.22 0.43 -5.13
C SER A 145 7.22 1.53 -6.19
N HIS A 146 6.06 2.14 -6.38
CA HIS A 146 5.90 3.40 -7.10
C HIS A 146 6.27 4.56 -6.17
N PHE A 147 7.32 5.30 -6.50
CA PHE A 147 7.67 6.53 -5.78
C PHE A 147 6.78 7.67 -6.28
N LYS A 148 6.01 8.27 -5.37
CA LYS A 148 5.04 9.33 -5.71
C LYS A 148 4.81 10.29 -4.54
N GLY A 149 4.23 11.46 -4.83
CA GLY A 149 3.73 12.36 -3.79
C GLY A 149 2.65 11.71 -2.92
N HIS A 150 2.59 12.12 -1.65
CA HIS A 150 1.59 11.66 -0.70
C HIS A 150 1.19 12.78 0.26
N MET A 151 -0.11 13.04 0.39
CA MET A 151 -0.63 14.17 1.17
C MET A 151 -0.24 14.14 2.65
N GLY A 152 -0.35 12.97 3.30
CA GLY A 152 -0.10 12.85 4.74
C GLY A 152 1.36 12.54 5.13
N SER A 153 2.24 12.18 4.17
CA SER A 153 3.64 11.81 4.45
C SER A 153 4.63 12.39 3.45
N SER A 154 4.25 13.47 2.75
CA SER A 154 4.99 14.14 1.67
C SER A 154 5.24 13.24 0.47
N PHE A 155 5.74 12.02 0.65
CA PHE A 155 5.93 11.04 -0.41
C PHE A 155 5.59 9.62 0.05
N GLY A 156 5.32 8.74 -0.92
CA GLY A 156 5.17 7.30 -0.74
C GLY A 156 6.20 6.55 -1.58
N GLY A 157 6.74 5.47 -1.04
CA GLY A 157 7.74 4.62 -1.68
C GLY A 157 7.88 3.30 -0.92
N ALA A 158 9.06 2.70 -0.93
CA ALA A 158 9.31 1.38 -0.33
C ALA A 158 8.96 1.33 1.17
N VAL A 159 9.36 2.34 1.95
CA VAL A 159 9.05 2.39 3.40
C VAL A 159 7.55 2.34 3.65
N LYS A 160 6.75 3.12 2.92
CA LYS A 160 5.29 3.10 3.06
C LYS A 160 4.69 1.79 2.54
N ASN A 161 5.23 1.24 1.47
CA ASN A 161 4.76 -0.04 0.89
C ASN A 161 5.03 -1.22 1.84
N ILE A 162 6.10 -1.18 2.64
CA ILE A 162 6.35 -2.15 3.71
C ILE A 162 5.45 -1.85 4.90
N SER A 163 5.56 -0.66 5.51
CA SER A 163 4.90 -0.35 6.77
C SER A 163 3.38 -0.42 6.68
N MET A 164 2.78 0.48 5.89
CA MET A 164 1.32 0.48 5.69
C MET A 164 0.86 -0.68 4.81
N GLY A 165 1.64 -0.99 3.77
CA GLY A 165 1.27 -1.98 2.76
C GLY A 165 1.34 -3.43 3.24
N MET A 166 2.05 -3.74 4.32
CA MET A 166 2.12 -5.08 4.92
C MET A 166 1.46 -5.15 6.30
N ALA A 167 0.88 -4.05 6.78
CA ALA A 167 0.14 -4.01 8.04
C ALA A 167 -1.27 -4.57 7.89
N SER A 168 -1.85 -5.07 8.99
CA SER A 168 -3.29 -5.35 9.08
C SER A 168 -4.13 -4.08 8.94
N ARG A 169 -5.42 -4.22 8.65
CA ARG A 169 -6.35 -3.07 8.63
C ARG A 169 -6.37 -2.33 9.98
N ALA A 170 -6.41 -3.07 11.08
CA ALA A 170 -6.38 -2.48 12.43
C ALA A 170 -5.08 -1.71 12.68
N GLN A 171 -3.95 -2.25 12.26
CA GLN A 171 -2.66 -1.57 12.40
C GLN A 171 -2.56 -0.34 11.50
N LYS A 172 -3.08 -0.39 10.26
CA LYS A 172 -3.20 0.78 9.38
C LYS A 172 -3.99 1.91 10.07
N GLN A 173 -5.12 1.56 10.70
CA GLN A 173 -5.94 2.51 11.47
C GLN A 173 -5.14 3.14 12.62
N ARG A 174 -4.44 2.34 13.43
CA ARG A 174 -3.59 2.83 14.52
C ARG A 174 -2.49 3.78 14.03
N MET A 175 -1.86 3.49 12.89
CA MET A 175 -0.81 4.34 12.30
C MET A 175 -1.34 5.69 11.79
N HIS A 176 -2.64 5.78 11.48
CA HIS A 176 -3.30 7.01 11.04
C HIS A 176 -4.01 7.76 12.16
N ALA A 177 -4.16 7.16 13.34
CA ALA A 177 -5.03 7.66 14.41
C ALA A 177 -4.66 9.06 14.95
N ASP A 178 -3.44 9.52 14.75
CA ASP A 178 -2.99 10.83 15.25
C ASP A 178 -3.33 12.00 14.29
N ALA A 179 -3.75 11.72 13.06
CA ALA A 179 -4.01 12.75 12.04
C ALA A 179 -5.52 13.08 11.94
N HIS A 180 -6.14 13.49 13.04
CA HIS A 180 -7.55 13.90 13.03
C HIS A 180 -7.75 15.37 12.66
N PRO A 181 -8.81 15.73 11.89
CA PRO A 181 -9.15 17.11 11.61
C PRO A 181 -9.73 17.81 12.84
N VAL A 182 -9.38 19.09 13.00
CA VAL A 182 -9.97 19.98 14.01
C VAL A 182 -10.59 21.17 13.29
N LEU A 183 -11.88 21.41 13.51
CA LEU A 183 -12.58 22.55 12.90
C LEU A 183 -12.14 23.88 13.53
N SER A 184 -11.60 24.77 12.72
CA SER A 184 -11.44 26.18 13.07
C SER A 184 -12.62 27.00 12.55
N ARG A 185 -13.64 27.26 13.38
CA ARG A 185 -14.83 28.03 12.98
C ARG A 185 -14.51 29.42 12.45
N LYS A 186 -13.43 30.02 12.94
CA LYS A 186 -12.98 31.37 12.49
C LYS A 186 -12.46 31.38 11.06
N ARG A 187 -11.88 30.29 10.61
CA ARG A 187 -11.32 30.16 9.25
C ARG A 187 -12.21 29.40 8.28
N CYS A 188 -13.15 28.61 8.79
CA CYS A 188 -14.01 27.77 7.96
C CYS A 188 -14.97 28.63 7.12
N ILE A 189 -14.91 28.44 5.79
CA ILE A 189 -15.83 29.08 4.82
C ILE A 189 -17.04 28.20 4.45
N ARG A 190 -17.21 27.06 5.12
CA ARG A 190 -18.33 26.13 4.94
C ARG A 190 -18.50 25.61 3.52
N CYS A 191 -17.42 25.43 2.77
CA CYS A 191 -17.46 25.01 1.37
C CYS A 191 -17.82 23.51 1.17
N GLY A 192 -17.87 22.71 2.22
CA GLY A 192 -18.24 21.28 2.15
C GLY A 192 -17.15 20.34 1.60
N LEU A 193 -16.04 20.86 1.07
CA LEU A 193 -15.00 20.05 0.42
C LEU A 193 -14.45 18.93 1.32
N CYS A 194 -14.30 19.17 2.62
CA CYS A 194 -13.85 18.15 3.57
C CYS A 194 -14.80 16.95 3.70
N VAL A 195 -16.10 17.16 3.43
CA VAL A 195 -17.11 16.08 3.38
C VAL A 195 -17.00 15.32 2.07
N GLU A 196 -16.94 16.03 0.96
CA GLU A 196 -16.85 15.47 -0.40
C GLU A 196 -15.61 14.56 -0.56
N VAL A 197 -14.45 14.99 -0.06
CA VAL A 197 -13.20 14.26 -0.24
C VAL A 197 -12.95 13.18 0.81
N CYS A 198 -13.85 12.97 1.77
CA CYS A 198 -13.63 12.02 2.85
C CYS A 198 -13.82 10.56 2.38
N PRO A 199 -12.75 9.76 2.20
CA PRO A 199 -12.85 8.40 1.67
C PRO A 199 -13.45 7.41 2.67
N ALA A 200 -13.59 7.80 3.94
CA ALA A 200 -14.19 6.99 4.99
C ALA A 200 -15.63 7.41 5.32
N GLY A 201 -16.15 8.49 4.71
CA GLY A 201 -17.46 9.04 5.05
C GLY A 201 -17.54 9.56 6.49
N ALA A 202 -16.39 9.86 7.12
CA ALA A 202 -16.29 10.29 8.51
C ALA A 202 -16.57 11.78 8.72
N ALA A 203 -16.82 12.54 7.66
CA ALA A 203 -17.16 13.95 7.71
C ALA A 203 -18.59 14.17 7.21
N ALA A 204 -19.32 15.05 7.89
CA ALA A 204 -20.69 15.47 7.51
C ALA A 204 -20.87 16.96 7.75
N LEU A 205 -21.92 17.56 7.21
CA LEU A 205 -22.33 18.92 7.58
C LEU A 205 -23.39 18.86 8.68
N SER A 206 -23.24 19.69 9.69
CA SER A 206 -24.27 19.94 10.69
C SER A 206 -25.45 20.74 10.08
N PRO A 207 -26.59 20.89 10.77
CA PRO A 207 -27.67 21.78 10.33
C PRO A 207 -27.20 23.22 10.06
N ASP A 208 -26.19 23.69 10.80
CA ASP A 208 -25.60 25.03 10.64
C ASP A 208 -24.53 25.09 9.52
N GLN A 209 -24.40 24.03 8.73
CA GLN A 209 -23.42 23.86 7.65
C GLN A 209 -21.96 23.83 8.15
N ASP A 210 -21.71 23.65 9.44
CA ASP A 210 -20.36 23.45 9.96
C ASP A 210 -19.94 21.98 9.76
N PRO A 211 -18.71 21.71 9.32
CA PRO A 211 -18.20 20.34 9.25
C PRO A 211 -18.13 19.69 10.63
N VAL A 212 -18.64 18.47 10.73
CA VAL A 212 -18.51 17.60 11.90
C VAL A 212 -17.78 16.31 11.51
N TYR A 213 -16.99 15.79 12.42
CA TYR A 213 -16.14 14.62 12.16
C TYR A 213 -16.43 13.51 13.16
N ASP A 214 -16.81 12.34 12.65
CA ASP A 214 -16.83 11.11 13.45
C ASP A 214 -15.40 10.56 13.55
N LEU A 215 -14.78 10.80 14.71
CA LEU A 215 -13.40 10.37 14.95
C LEU A 215 -13.24 8.84 15.05
N ASN A 216 -14.34 8.11 15.32
CA ASN A 216 -14.31 6.64 15.33
C ASN A 216 -14.30 6.07 13.91
N ALA A 217 -14.96 6.75 12.95
CA ALA A 217 -14.93 6.39 11.54
C ALA A 217 -13.73 6.99 10.80
N CYS A 218 -13.10 8.04 11.34
CA CYS A 218 -11.99 8.73 10.73
C CYS A 218 -10.75 7.83 10.63
N ILE A 219 -10.23 7.66 9.42
CA ILE A 219 -9.03 6.84 9.16
C ILE A 219 -7.72 7.65 9.21
N GLY A 220 -7.76 8.92 9.58
CA GLY A 220 -6.56 9.77 9.73
C GLY A 220 -5.78 10.02 8.44
N CYS A 221 -6.41 9.95 7.26
CA CYS A 221 -5.71 10.12 5.97
C CYS A 221 -5.28 11.56 5.67
N ALA A 222 -5.73 12.53 6.47
CA ALA A 222 -5.47 13.97 6.36
C ALA A 222 -5.96 14.63 5.04
N GLN A 223 -6.74 13.95 4.20
CA GLN A 223 -7.17 14.47 2.91
C GLN A 223 -8.04 15.73 3.05
N CYS A 224 -8.94 15.74 4.02
CA CYS A 224 -9.77 16.92 4.33
C CYS A 224 -8.95 18.12 4.82
N ILE A 225 -7.79 17.90 5.45
CA ILE A 225 -6.87 18.94 5.88
C ILE A 225 -6.08 19.44 4.66
N ALA A 226 -5.46 18.54 3.91
CA ALA A 226 -4.60 18.89 2.79
C ALA A 226 -5.31 19.64 1.64
N LEU A 227 -6.59 19.35 1.43
CA LEU A 227 -7.41 19.98 0.37
C LEU A 227 -8.23 21.17 0.88
N CYS A 228 -8.19 21.48 2.17
CA CYS A 228 -8.90 22.63 2.71
C CYS A 228 -8.28 23.94 2.22
N PRO A 229 -9.07 24.84 1.55
CA PRO A 229 -8.53 26.10 1.05
C PRO A 229 -8.16 27.11 2.15
N GLN A 230 -8.44 26.75 3.42
CA GLN A 230 -8.18 27.57 4.60
C GLN A 230 -7.20 26.92 5.61
N SER A 231 -6.56 25.81 5.23
CA SER A 231 -5.57 25.11 6.07
C SER A 231 -4.22 25.81 6.08
#